data_0bb258edf143a203b7f3bbf40bbe0560
#
_entry.id   0bb258edf143a203b7f3bbf40bbe0560
#
_cell.length_a   1.000
_cell.length_b   1.000
_cell.length_c   1.000
_cell.angle_alpha   90.00
_cell.angle_beta   90.00
_cell.angle_gamma   90.00
#
_symmetry.space_group_name_H-M   'P 1'
#
loop_
_entity.id
_entity.type
_entity.pdbx_description
1 polymer ?
#
loop_
_entity_poly.entity_id
_entity_poly.type
_entity_poly.pdbx_seq_one_letter_code
_entity_poly.pdbx_strand_id
1 'polypeptide(L)'
;SEMCIRDSNLRGRKMNSLRKRGIIIFSILSLVIVACGGAAEEEVVEETVEEAVVESLDSPAVTTATAVKTGTGVTAEPCPAEIGGVPTGADQNKGCIYLGLLNDYTGPYAPAGPGLELAQRAFWLWANGAGGIGEYSVAIREGFDTGYNPQKHLEGYTAIKDEVAALAMSLGTPQTLFILDEMDKDNMVGVPMSWWSGWSYKENDKGLIVEFGSQYCADGMNAVDWSLENLGDIKTVGIMGFAGDYGSDWAAGVAKAAEANGLTVAWTYTPPSTEFDVAQAVGLMVTQPVDAYFPAISAGLMAQVAGGAAQQGLTPFAILAGPSFNDAFVQEGFPLKGLFESGAIYAMGLGVAPYEADTPGHAVMRATMSQIVESANAFLVAGWSSQYHLKGVLEAAYKGGDISRAGIRRAAANVTVSSDGMMEPRELGQDRADTAAYIGIPDGSIGSGQRVLAFN
;
A
#
# COMPACT_ATOMS: atom_id res chain seq x y z
N SER A 1 15.17 3.06 13.42
CA SER A 1 15.46 4.42 13.89
C SER A 1 16.43 5.19 13.00
N GLU A 2 17.53 4.62 12.48
CA GLU A 2 18.43 5.30 11.53
C GLU A 2 17.76 5.58 10.17
N MET A 3 16.89 4.71 9.72
CA MET A 3 16.12 4.86 8.48
C MET A 3 15.13 6.01 8.57
N CYS A 4 14.42 6.14 9.68
CA CYS A 4 13.56 7.27 9.97
C CYS A 4 14.34 8.61 9.97
N ILE A 5 15.60 8.60 10.42
CA ILE A 5 16.49 9.78 10.41
C ILE A 5 16.93 10.16 8.98
N ARG A 6 17.18 9.20 8.10
CA ARG A 6 17.52 9.48 6.69
C ARG A 6 16.36 10.22 6.00
N ASP A 7 15.12 9.81 6.21
CA ASP A 7 13.93 10.42 5.63
C ASP A 7 13.68 11.85 6.14
N SER A 8 13.89 12.10 7.44
CA SER A 8 13.75 13.45 8.01
C SER A 8 14.73 14.46 7.44
N ASN A 9 15.95 14.03 7.06
CA ASN A 9 16.95 14.90 6.44
C ASN A 9 16.58 15.31 5.00
N LEU A 10 15.84 14.47 4.27
CA LEU A 10 15.32 14.79 2.94
C LEU A 10 14.18 15.81 3.02
N ARG A 11 13.30 15.72 4.03
CA ARG A 11 12.21 16.69 4.27
C ARG A 11 12.75 18.06 4.68
N GLY A 12 13.70 18.13 5.59
CA GLY A 12 14.31 19.40 6.00
C GLY A 12 14.90 20.19 4.82
N ARG A 13 15.39 19.52 3.78
CA ARG A 13 15.86 20.17 2.55
C ARG A 13 14.73 20.69 1.66
N LYS A 14 13.58 19.98 1.58
CA LYS A 14 12.41 20.42 0.79
C LYS A 14 11.65 21.57 1.44
N MET A 15 11.45 21.53 2.75
CA MET A 15 10.77 22.61 3.48
C MET A 15 11.55 23.94 3.42
N ASN A 16 12.88 23.91 3.55
CA ASN A 16 13.71 25.12 3.40
C ASN A 16 13.70 25.68 1.95
N SER A 17 13.39 24.89 0.93
CA SER A 17 13.26 25.37 -0.44
C SER A 17 11.89 26.00 -0.74
N LEU A 18 10.84 25.54 -0.09
CA LEU A 18 9.48 26.09 -0.25
C LEU A 18 9.29 27.41 0.51
N ARG A 19 9.86 27.56 1.72
CA ARG A 19 9.83 28.85 2.46
C ARG A 19 10.57 30.00 1.76
N LYS A 20 11.47 29.71 0.80
CA LYS A 20 12.19 30.75 0.04
C LYS A 20 11.52 31.17 -1.28
N ARG A 21 10.38 30.59 -1.67
CA ARG A 21 9.69 30.89 -2.93
C ARG A 21 8.38 31.69 -2.78
N GLY A 22 8.04 32.10 -1.60
CA GLY A 22 6.85 32.90 -1.34
C GLY A 22 7.17 34.38 -1.24
N ILE A 23 7.49 35.05 -2.31
CA ILE A 23 7.27 36.48 -2.60
C ILE A 23 7.87 36.75 -4.00
N ILE A 24 7.07 36.78 -5.05
CA ILE A 24 7.19 37.74 -6.16
C ILE A 24 5.80 37.83 -6.79
N ILE A 25 5.36 39.07 -6.84
CA ILE A 25 4.06 39.62 -7.18
C ILE A 25 3.85 39.67 -8.71
N PHE A 26 2.59 39.52 -9.10
CA PHE A 26 1.94 39.93 -10.32
C PHE A 26 2.63 41.03 -11.14
N SER A 27 2.66 40.84 -12.44
CA SER A 27 2.30 41.91 -13.39
C SER A 27 1.83 41.36 -14.72
N ILE A 28 0.67 41.85 -15.11
CA ILE A 28 -0.13 41.68 -16.30
C ILE A 28 0.60 42.27 -17.51
N LEU A 29 0.50 41.65 -18.69
CA LEU A 29 0.14 42.41 -19.88
C LEU A 29 -0.35 41.51 -21.02
N SER A 30 -1.57 41.78 -21.42
CA SER A 30 -2.22 41.30 -22.63
C SER A 30 -1.64 42.01 -23.87
N LEU A 31 -1.57 41.30 -25.00
CA LEU A 31 -1.84 41.95 -26.29
C LEU A 31 -2.24 40.94 -27.36
N VAL A 32 -3.35 41.28 -28.00
CA VAL A 32 -4.01 40.68 -29.13
C VAL A 32 -3.34 41.16 -30.44
N ILE A 33 -3.50 40.42 -31.56
CA ILE A 33 -3.84 40.90 -32.92
C ILE A 33 -3.38 39.85 -33.95
N VAL A 34 -4.30 39.13 -34.58
CA VAL A 34 -5.00 39.35 -35.88
C VAL A 34 -4.19 39.02 -37.16
N ALA A 35 -4.58 37.98 -37.82
CA ALA A 35 -5.14 37.81 -39.15
C ALA A 35 -4.27 37.83 -40.40
N CYS A 36 -4.80 37.10 -41.38
CA CYS A 36 -4.59 37.07 -42.86
C CYS A 36 -3.43 36.18 -43.34
N GLY A 37 -3.66 35.08 -44.02
CA GLY A 37 -4.41 34.98 -45.29
C GLY A 37 -3.42 34.88 -46.42
N GLY A 38 -3.38 33.74 -47.12
CA GLY A 38 -2.57 33.58 -48.35
C GLY A 38 -2.56 32.14 -48.87
N ALA A 39 -3.37 31.92 -49.91
CA ALA A 39 -3.35 30.70 -50.72
C ALA A 39 -2.16 30.72 -51.70
N ALA A 40 -1.56 29.62 -51.98
CA ALA A 40 -0.74 29.38 -53.18
C ALA A 40 -0.67 27.86 -53.39
N GLU A 41 -1.34 27.43 -54.38
CA GLU A 41 -0.97 26.76 -55.66
C GLU A 41 -0.29 25.40 -55.52
N GLU A 42 -1.01 24.38 -56.06
CA GLU A 42 -0.55 23.05 -56.39
C GLU A 42 0.45 23.12 -57.57
N GLU A 43 1.61 22.56 -57.42
CA GLU A 43 2.47 22.19 -58.53
C GLU A 43 2.45 20.63 -58.66
N VAL A 44 1.87 20.19 -59.81
CA VAL A 44 1.86 18.78 -60.24
C VAL A 44 3.20 18.48 -60.88
N VAL A 45 3.95 17.58 -60.31
CA VAL A 45 5.13 16.99 -61.00
C VAL A 45 4.76 15.59 -61.41
N GLU A 46 4.66 15.37 -62.70
CA GLU A 46 4.63 14.06 -63.36
C GLU A 46 6.01 13.42 -63.25
N GLU A 47 6.11 12.29 -62.53
CA GLU A 47 7.32 11.48 -62.52
C GLU A 47 7.04 10.12 -63.16
N THR A 48 7.84 9.83 -64.18
CA THR A 48 7.83 8.68 -65.08
C THR A 48 8.11 7.38 -64.31
N VAL A 49 7.31 6.36 -64.63
CA VAL A 49 7.46 4.99 -64.13
C VAL A 49 8.62 4.31 -64.86
N GLU A 50 9.70 4.02 -64.13
CA GLU A 50 10.75 3.09 -64.54
C GLU A 50 10.46 1.71 -63.95
N GLU A 51 10.35 0.70 -64.81
CA GLU A 51 10.15 -0.71 -64.43
C GLU A 51 11.38 -1.21 -63.66
N ALA A 52 11.25 -1.41 -62.35
CA ALA A 52 12.26 -2.06 -61.52
C ALA A 52 11.96 -3.56 -61.42
N VAL A 53 12.93 -4.33 -61.76
CA VAL A 53 13.04 -5.80 -61.70
C VAL A 53 12.67 -6.30 -60.31
N VAL A 54 11.70 -7.21 -60.23
CA VAL A 54 11.32 -7.89 -58.97
C VAL A 54 12.39 -8.92 -58.64
N GLU A 55 13.33 -8.55 -57.77
CA GLU A 55 14.13 -9.50 -57.00
C GLU A 55 13.24 -10.14 -55.93
N SER A 56 13.19 -11.47 -55.90
CA SER A 56 12.46 -12.24 -54.92
C SER A 56 13.03 -11.95 -53.51
N LEU A 57 12.30 -11.14 -52.71
CA LEU A 57 12.58 -11.02 -51.30
C LEU A 57 12.28 -12.35 -50.60
N ASP A 58 13.34 -13.01 -50.15
CA ASP A 58 13.26 -14.11 -49.19
C ASP A 58 12.34 -13.71 -48.03
N SER A 59 11.35 -14.55 -47.74
CA SER A 59 10.48 -14.40 -46.58
C SER A 59 11.34 -14.23 -45.34
N PRO A 60 11.08 -13.22 -44.48
CA PRO A 60 11.79 -13.10 -43.21
C PRO A 60 11.59 -14.39 -42.42
N ALA A 61 12.69 -14.97 -41.98
CA ALA A 61 12.68 -16.14 -41.12
C ALA A 61 11.74 -15.83 -39.94
N VAL A 62 10.73 -16.67 -39.74
CA VAL A 62 9.88 -16.67 -38.58
C VAL A 62 10.81 -16.85 -37.37
N THR A 63 11.12 -15.77 -36.68
CA THR A 63 11.78 -15.85 -35.40
C THR A 63 10.85 -16.63 -34.49
N THR A 64 11.17 -17.90 -34.24
CA THR A 64 10.52 -18.70 -33.20
C THR A 64 10.62 -17.90 -31.92
N ALA A 65 9.49 -17.40 -31.40
CA ALA A 65 9.43 -16.74 -30.12
C ALA A 65 10.07 -17.70 -29.09
N THR A 66 11.13 -17.26 -28.44
CA THR A 66 11.78 -18.06 -27.42
C THR A 66 10.75 -18.27 -26.31
N ALA A 67 10.46 -19.53 -25.97
CA ALA A 67 9.49 -19.85 -24.91
C ALA A 67 9.90 -19.17 -23.61
N VAL A 68 8.93 -18.58 -22.92
CA VAL A 68 9.17 -17.93 -21.62
C VAL A 68 9.62 -18.99 -20.62
N LYS A 69 10.72 -18.73 -19.91
CA LYS A 69 11.23 -19.62 -18.88
C LYS A 69 10.31 -19.59 -17.67
N THR A 70 9.83 -20.72 -17.25
CA THR A 70 8.95 -20.92 -16.08
C THR A 70 9.70 -21.53 -14.90
N GLY A 71 9.03 -21.67 -13.76
CA GLY A 71 9.56 -22.28 -12.54
C GLY A 71 8.45 -22.70 -11.59
N THR A 72 8.80 -22.90 -10.32
CA THR A 72 7.85 -23.27 -9.26
C THR A 72 6.67 -22.31 -9.22
N GLY A 73 5.46 -22.84 -9.08
CA GLY A 73 4.21 -22.05 -9.03
C GLY A 73 3.70 -21.59 -10.39
N VAL A 74 4.33 -22.03 -11.51
CA VAL A 74 3.86 -21.73 -12.87
C VAL A 74 3.61 -23.03 -13.62
N THR A 75 2.42 -23.20 -14.17
CA THR A 75 2.01 -24.41 -14.89
C THR A 75 1.45 -24.09 -16.27
N ALA A 76 1.51 -25.06 -17.18
CA ALA A 76 0.82 -24.98 -18.48
C ALA A 76 -0.69 -25.28 -18.35
N GLU A 77 -1.09 -25.95 -17.27
CA GLU A 77 -2.48 -26.22 -16.98
C GLU A 77 -3.20 -24.93 -16.58
N PRO A 78 -4.47 -24.75 -16.95
CA PRO A 78 -5.23 -23.55 -16.59
C PRO A 78 -5.43 -23.43 -15.08
N CYS A 79 -5.58 -22.20 -14.62
CA CYS A 79 -6.00 -21.95 -13.25
C CYS A 79 -7.39 -22.53 -12.99
N PRO A 80 -7.68 -22.98 -11.75
CA PRO A 80 -9.05 -23.35 -11.35
C PRO A 80 -10.03 -22.21 -11.62
N ALA A 81 -11.28 -22.54 -11.93
CA ALA A 81 -12.33 -21.55 -12.17
C ALA A 81 -12.64 -20.71 -10.92
N GLU A 82 -12.49 -21.32 -9.74
CA GLU A 82 -12.65 -20.65 -8.44
C GLU A 82 -11.66 -21.22 -7.41
N ILE A 83 -11.34 -20.42 -6.39
CA ILE A 83 -10.57 -20.85 -5.20
C ILE A 83 -11.19 -20.19 -3.97
N GLY A 84 -11.53 -20.99 -2.95
CA GLY A 84 -12.16 -20.48 -1.73
C GLY A 84 -13.54 -19.83 -1.97
N GLY A 85 -14.29 -20.30 -2.97
CA GLY A 85 -15.60 -19.76 -3.34
C GLY A 85 -15.55 -18.43 -4.10
N VAL A 86 -14.36 -17.94 -4.47
CA VAL A 86 -14.20 -16.73 -5.27
C VAL A 86 -13.78 -17.10 -6.70
N PRO A 87 -14.50 -16.63 -7.74
CA PRO A 87 -14.10 -16.85 -9.13
C PRO A 87 -12.72 -16.27 -9.42
N THR A 88 -11.90 -16.99 -10.19
CA THR A 88 -10.57 -16.52 -10.60
C THR A 88 -10.60 -15.69 -11.88
N GLY A 89 -11.64 -15.78 -12.70
CA GLY A 89 -11.71 -15.17 -14.01
C GLY A 89 -10.69 -15.73 -15.01
N ALA A 90 -10.11 -16.88 -14.72
CA ALA A 90 -9.04 -17.46 -15.50
C ALA A 90 -9.51 -17.91 -16.90
N ASP A 91 -8.73 -17.57 -17.94
CA ASP A 91 -8.90 -18.11 -19.27
C ASP A 91 -8.43 -19.57 -19.30
N GLN A 92 -9.32 -20.48 -19.67
CA GLN A 92 -9.06 -21.91 -19.69
C GLN A 92 -8.13 -22.36 -20.84
N ASN A 93 -7.72 -21.44 -21.71
CA ASN A 93 -6.73 -21.69 -22.77
C ASN A 93 -5.32 -21.19 -22.37
N LYS A 94 -5.16 -20.65 -21.15
CA LYS A 94 -3.90 -20.14 -20.61
C LYS A 94 -3.37 -21.00 -19.49
N GLY A 95 -2.06 -20.98 -19.29
CA GLY A 95 -1.43 -21.54 -18.09
C GLY A 95 -1.78 -20.76 -16.83
N CYS A 96 -1.26 -21.20 -15.70
CA CYS A 96 -1.51 -20.61 -14.39
C CYS A 96 -0.23 -20.18 -13.67
N ILE A 97 -0.24 -18.97 -13.13
CA ILE A 97 0.70 -18.49 -12.11
C ILE A 97 0.00 -18.53 -10.76
N TYR A 98 0.50 -19.34 -9.83
CA TYR A 98 -0.03 -19.42 -8.47
C TYR A 98 0.70 -18.46 -7.54
N LEU A 99 -0.06 -17.73 -6.74
CA LEU A 99 0.42 -16.84 -5.70
C LEU A 99 0.06 -17.39 -4.31
N GLY A 100 0.95 -17.19 -3.35
CA GLY A 100 0.73 -17.57 -1.94
C GLY A 100 0.15 -16.45 -1.12
N LEU A 101 -0.51 -16.80 0.00
CA LEU A 101 -1.13 -15.84 0.88
C LEU A 101 -0.97 -16.28 2.33
N LEU A 102 -0.26 -15.47 3.12
CA LEU A 102 -0.04 -15.64 4.55
C LEU A 102 -0.78 -14.52 5.28
N ASN A 103 -1.86 -14.88 5.97
CA ASN A 103 -2.86 -13.93 6.47
C ASN A 103 -3.13 -14.15 7.97
N ASP A 104 -3.89 -13.29 8.58
CA ASP A 104 -4.41 -13.40 9.95
C ASP A 104 -5.93 -13.49 9.93
N TYR A 105 -6.47 -14.65 10.29
CA TYR A 105 -7.91 -14.88 10.42
C TYR A 105 -8.36 -15.06 11.87
N THR A 106 -7.41 -15.27 12.80
CA THR A 106 -7.73 -15.61 14.20
C THR A 106 -6.99 -14.73 15.22
N GLY A 107 -6.05 -13.92 14.79
CA GLY A 107 -5.25 -13.03 15.64
C GLY A 107 -5.78 -11.58 15.67
N PRO A 108 -4.92 -10.63 16.06
CA PRO A 108 -5.31 -9.22 16.27
C PRO A 108 -5.77 -8.50 15.00
N TYR A 109 -5.42 -9.00 13.81
CA TYR A 109 -5.84 -8.44 12.51
C TYR A 109 -6.92 -9.28 11.82
N ALA A 110 -7.51 -10.25 12.49
CA ALA A 110 -8.65 -11.02 11.97
C ALA A 110 -9.79 -10.15 11.41
N PRO A 111 -10.11 -8.97 11.96
CA PRO A 111 -11.13 -8.09 11.36
C PRO A 111 -10.76 -7.52 9.98
N ALA A 112 -9.46 -7.49 9.63
CA ALA A 112 -8.96 -6.97 8.37
C ALA A 112 -8.64 -8.08 7.35
N GLY A 113 -8.11 -9.21 7.83
CA GLY A 113 -7.57 -10.28 6.99
C GLY A 113 -8.48 -10.77 5.87
N PRO A 114 -9.74 -11.13 6.14
CA PRO A 114 -10.67 -11.56 5.09
C PRO A 114 -10.94 -10.51 4.02
N GLY A 115 -11.05 -9.24 4.41
CA GLY A 115 -11.27 -8.12 3.47
C GLY A 115 -10.06 -7.90 2.55
N LEU A 116 -8.85 -7.96 3.10
CA LEU A 116 -7.61 -7.86 2.34
C LEU A 116 -7.52 -8.97 1.28
N GLU A 117 -7.73 -10.24 1.69
CA GLU A 117 -7.70 -11.37 0.78
C GLU A 117 -8.75 -11.25 -0.33
N LEU A 118 -9.99 -10.93 0.04
CA LEU A 118 -11.08 -10.81 -0.92
C LEU A 118 -10.78 -9.75 -1.98
N ALA A 119 -10.23 -8.62 -1.59
CA ALA A 119 -9.84 -7.57 -2.52
C ALA A 119 -8.68 -7.98 -3.44
N GLN A 120 -7.71 -8.73 -2.94
CA GLN A 120 -6.63 -9.28 -3.76
C GLN A 120 -7.15 -10.30 -4.79
N ARG A 121 -8.06 -11.19 -4.38
CA ARG A 121 -8.72 -12.15 -5.30
C ARG A 121 -9.55 -11.44 -6.35
N ALA A 122 -10.29 -10.41 -5.95
CA ALA A 122 -11.07 -9.58 -6.88
C ALA A 122 -10.19 -8.82 -7.88
N PHE A 123 -9.02 -8.35 -7.46
CA PHE A 123 -8.05 -7.75 -8.37
C PHE A 123 -7.61 -8.74 -9.46
N TRP A 124 -7.27 -9.97 -9.07
CA TRP A 124 -6.84 -10.96 -10.05
C TRP A 124 -7.98 -11.49 -10.91
N LEU A 125 -9.21 -11.55 -10.40
CA LEU A 125 -10.41 -11.78 -11.21
C LEU A 125 -10.51 -10.75 -12.35
N TRP A 126 -10.39 -9.46 -12.02
CA TRP A 126 -10.37 -8.38 -13.01
C TRP A 126 -9.16 -8.48 -13.94
N ALA A 127 -7.96 -8.66 -13.40
CA ALA A 127 -6.73 -8.70 -14.20
C ALA A 127 -6.71 -9.88 -15.19
N ASN A 128 -7.23 -11.04 -14.80
CA ASN A 128 -7.40 -12.18 -15.70
C ASN A 128 -8.41 -11.88 -16.83
N GLY A 129 -9.55 -11.24 -16.49
CA GLY A 129 -10.51 -10.78 -17.49
C GLY A 129 -9.96 -9.72 -18.44
N ALA A 130 -8.97 -8.95 -17.99
CA ALA A 130 -8.23 -7.98 -18.82
C ALA A 130 -7.06 -8.59 -19.61
N GLY A 131 -6.85 -9.91 -19.55
CA GLY A 131 -5.84 -10.64 -20.31
C GLY A 131 -4.75 -11.32 -19.49
N GLY A 132 -4.72 -11.16 -18.17
CA GLY A 132 -3.74 -11.84 -17.29
C GLY A 132 -2.30 -11.37 -17.52
N ILE A 133 -1.36 -12.30 -17.43
CA ILE A 133 0.09 -12.07 -17.61
C ILE A 133 0.55 -12.86 -18.84
N GLY A 134 0.46 -12.25 -20.01
CA GLY A 134 0.81 -12.91 -21.27
C GLY A 134 -0.01 -14.18 -21.52
N GLU A 135 0.63 -15.34 -21.57
CA GLU A 135 0.00 -16.65 -21.79
C GLU A 135 -0.49 -17.31 -20.47
N TYR A 136 -0.56 -16.56 -19.38
CA TYR A 136 -0.95 -17.07 -18.07
C TYR A 136 -2.09 -16.25 -17.46
N SER A 137 -3.01 -16.95 -16.80
CA SER A 137 -3.87 -16.38 -15.77
C SER A 137 -3.17 -16.45 -14.41
N VAL A 138 -3.67 -15.72 -13.42
CA VAL A 138 -3.09 -15.71 -12.07
C VAL A 138 -4.15 -16.15 -11.06
N ALA A 139 -3.77 -16.99 -10.11
CA ALA A 139 -4.65 -17.44 -9.04
C ALA A 139 -3.95 -17.39 -7.68
N ILE A 140 -4.63 -16.88 -6.67
CA ILE A 140 -4.14 -16.92 -5.28
C ILE A 140 -4.60 -18.24 -4.66
N ARG A 141 -3.66 -19.04 -4.12
CA ARG A 141 -3.95 -20.24 -3.35
C ARG A 141 -4.81 -19.92 -2.12
N GLU A 142 -5.39 -20.91 -1.47
CA GLU A 142 -6.05 -20.71 -0.19
C GLU A 142 -5.11 -20.06 0.82
N GLY A 143 -5.63 -19.11 1.58
CA GLY A 143 -4.84 -18.37 2.56
C GLY A 143 -4.47 -19.24 3.77
N PHE A 144 -3.25 -19.10 4.26
CA PHE A 144 -2.81 -19.77 5.49
C PHE A 144 -3.02 -18.82 6.68
N ASP A 145 -3.72 -19.30 7.72
CA ASP A 145 -3.92 -18.55 8.97
C ASP A 145 -2.67 -18.57 9.84
N THR A 146 -2.00 -17.46 9.94
CA THR A 146 -0.80 -17.30 10.77
C THR A 146 -1.11 -16.88 12.20
N GLY A 147 -2.34 -16.43 12.49
CA GLY A 147 -2.74 -15.89 13.80
C GLY A 147 -1.84 -14.74 14.27
N TYR A 148 -1.23 -14.02 13.32
CA TYR A 148 -0.25 -12.96 13.57
C TYR A 148 0.97 -13.43 14.40
N ASN A 149 1.36 -14.69 14.24
CA ASN A 149 2.47 -15.32 14.96
C ASN A 149 3.63 -15.63 14.00
N PRO A 150 4.87 -15.14 14.24
CA PRO A 150 5.99 -15.35 13.33
C PRO A 150 6.34 -16.83 13.10
N GLN A 151 6.22 -17.67 14.12
CA GLN A 151 6.50 -19.10 13.98
C GLN A 151 5.46 -19.80 13.10
N LYS A 152 4.16 -19.52 13.30
CA LYS A 152 3.11 -20.03 12.41
C LYS A 152 3.22 -19.47 10.99
N HIS A 153 3.73 -18.25 10.86
CA HIS A 153 3.99 -17.65 9.55
C HIS A 153 5.07 -18.44 8.78
N LEU A 154 6.13 -18.87 9.47
CA LEU A 154 7.15 -19.76 8.90
C LEU A 154 6.57 -21.14 8.55
N GLU A 155 5.68 -21.69 9.39
CA GLU A 155 4.98 -22.94 9.09
C GLU A 155 4.13 -22.79 7.82
N GLY A 156 3.38 -21.71 7.70
CA GLY A 156 2.57 -21.39 6.51
C GLY A 156 3.44 -21.20 5.27
N TYR A 157 4.52 -20.44 5.37
CA TYR A 157 5.47 -20.28 4.27
C TYR A 157 6.03 -21.63 3.80
N THR A 158 6.46 -22.45 4.74
CA THR A 158 7.01 -23.79 4.44
C THR A 158 5.98 -24.69 3.76
N ALA A 159 4.73 -24.61 4.17
CA ALA A 159 3.64 -25.40 3.59
C ALA A 159 3.33 -25.02 2.14
N ILE A 160 3.41 -23.73 1.78
CA ILE A 160 2.95 -23.24 0.48
C ILE A 160 4.09 -22.98 -0.52
N LYS A 161 5.33 -22.81 -0.05
CA LYS A 161 6.43 -22.32 -0.88
C LYS A 161 6.70 -23.14 -2.14
N ASP A 162 6.50 -24.45 -2.13
CA ASP A 162 6.76 -25.31 -3.29
C ASP A 162 5.63 -25.28 -4.35
N GLU A 163 4.56 -24.53 -4.10
CA GLU A 163 3.40 -24.45 -4.97
C GLU A 163 3.16 -23.08 -5.60
N VAL A 164 3.91 -22.03 -5.20
CA VAL A 164 3.64 -20.65 -5.59
C VAL A 164 4.84 -19.96 -6.21
N ALA A 165 4.63 -19.02 -7.12
CA ALA A 165 5.69 -18.27 -7.80
C ALA A 165 6.13 -17.03 -7.00
N ALA A 166 5.20 -16.40 -6.27
CA ALA A 166 5.40 -15.25 -5.41
C ALA A 166 4.35 -15.24 -4.30
N LEU A 167 4.52 -14.38 -3.29
CA LEU A 167 3.51 -14.14 -2.27
C LEU A 167 2.66 -12.92 -2.65
N ALA A 168 1.35 -13.12 -2.83
CA ALA A 168 0.40 -12.02 -2.97
C ALA A 168 0.30 -11.21 -1.67
N MET A 169 0.50 -11.87 -0.53
CA MET A 169 0.54 -11.21 0.77
C MET A 169 1.38 -11.99 1.78
N SER A 170 2.16 -11.22 2.56
CA SER A 170 2.80 -11.64 3.81
C SER A 170 2.41 -10.61 4.87
N LEU A 171 1.44 -10.94 5.73
CA LEU A 171 0.85 -9.96 6.66
C LEU A 171 1.69 -9.81 7.93
N GLY A 172 2.13 -8.59 8.19
CA GLY A 172 2.82 -8.17 9.41
C GLY A 172 4.33 -8.02 9.26
N THR A 173 4.88 -7.00 9.93
CA THR A 173 6.32 -6.68 9.88
C THR A 173 7.18 -7.78 10.50
N PRO A 174 6.98 -8.18 11.78
CA PRO A 174 7.81 -9.22 12.39
C PRO A 174 7.63 -10.59 11.74
N GLN A 175 6.45 -10.88 11.21
CA GLN A 175 6.15 -12.12 10.51
C GLN A 175 6.95 -12.22 9.21
N THR A 176 6.91 -11.17 8.40
CA THR A 176 7.63 -11.11 7.12
C THR A 176 9.15 -11.12 7.34
N LEU A 177 9.65 -10.36 8.33
CA LEU A 177 11.06 -10.38 8.70
C LEU A 177 11.53 -11.79 9.15
N PHE A 178 10.67 -12.52 9.87
CA PHE A 178 11.00 -13.84 10.37
C PHE A 178 11.21 -14.88 9.26
N ILE A 179 10.55 -14.72 8.12
CA ILE A 179 10.70 -15.62 6.97
C ILE A 179 11.64 -15.10 5.87
N LEU A 180 12.18 -13.90 6.02
CA LEU A 180 12.92 -13.21 4.95
C LEU A 180 14.17 -13.99 4.49
N ASP A 181 14.87 -14.67 5.39
CA ASP A 181 16.02 -15.52 5.06
C ASP A 181 15.61 -16.75 4.24
N GLU A 182 14.45 -17.33 4.50
CA GLU A 182 13.92 -18.45 3.73
C GLU A 182 13.43 -17.96 2.36
N MET A 183 12.76 -16.79 2.30
CA MET A 183 12.38 -16.17 1.04
C MET A 183 13.62 -15.90 0.15
N ASP A 184 14.74 -15.47 0.75
CA ASP A 184 15.99 -15.21 0.02
C ASP A 184 16.56 -16.49 -0.61
N LYS A 185 16.61 -17.58 0.15
CA LYS A 185 17.05 -18.90 -0.35
C LYS A 185 16.20 -19.39 -1.52
N ASP A 186 14.90 -19.14 -1.46
CA ASP A 186 13.92 -19.58 -2.46
C ASP A 186 13.75 -18.58 -3.63
N ASN A 187 14.41 -17.41 -3.59
CA ASN A 187 14.15 -16.25 -4.47
C ASN A 187 12.67 -15.85 -4.48
N MET A 188 11.98 -15.99 -3.37
CA MET A 188 10.56 -15.69 -3.24
C MET A 188 10.35 -14.20 -3.04
N VAL A 189 9.73 -13.54 -4.03
CA VAL A 189 9.28 -12.16 -3.92
C VAL A 189 7.91 -12.14 -3.26
N GLY A 190 7.62 -11.13 -2.45
CA GLY A 190 6.33 -11.00 -1.79
C GLY A 190 5.89 -9.57 -1.56
N VAL A 191 4.57 -9.37 -1.51
CA VAL A 191 3.96 -8.10 -1.08
C VAL A 191 3.81 -8.14 0.43
N PRO A 192 4.41 -7.22 1.17
CA PRO A 192 4.19 -7.12 2.61
C PRO A 192 2.83 -6.44 2.83
N MET A 193 2.02 -6.95 3.74
CA MET A 193 0.93 -6.16 4.30
C MET A 193 1.46 -5.48 5.57
N SER A 194 2.41 -4.60 5.33
CA SER A 194 3.22 -3.89 6.33
C SER A 194 3.95 -2.75 5.62
N TRP A 195 3.97 -1.59 6.24
CA TRP A 195 4.57 -0.37 5.70
C TRP A 195 5.79 0.07 6.52
N TRP A 196 6.60 -0.91 6.93
CA TRP A 196 7.82 -0.65 7.68
C TRP A 196 8.84 0.10 6.82
N SER A 197 9.41 1.18 7.33
CA SER A 197 10.38 2.00 6.59
C SER A 197 11.63 1.24 6.13
N GLY A 198 11.93 0.12 6.75
CA GLY A 198 13.02 -0.76 6.32
C GLY A 198 12.83 -1.43 4.97
N TRP A 199 11.59 -1.61 4.49
CA TRP A 199 11.33 -2.23 3.19
C TRP A 199 11.87 -1.42 2.01
N SER A 200 12.03 -0.12 2.16
CA SER A 200 12.59 0.75 1.12
C SER A 200 14.11 0.67 0.98
N TYR A 201 14.79 -0.21 1.72
CA TYR A 201 16.24 -0.32 1.68
C TYR A 201 16.67 -1.77 1.46
N LYS A 202 17.41 -2.02 0.38
CA LYS A 202 17.88 -3.38 0.00
C LYS A 202 18.70 -4.10 1.06
N GLU A 203 19.36 -3.35 1.93
CA GLU A 203 20.10 -3.90 3.07
C GLU A 203 19.17 -4.63 4.06
N ASN A 204 17.87 -4.29 4.08
CA ASN A 204 16.90 -4.86 5.00
C ASN A 204 15.94 -5.84 4.32
N ASP A 205 15.49 -5.57 3.09
CA ASP A 205 14.49 -6.35 2.37
C ASP A 205 15.08 -7.38 1.41
N LYS A 206 16.41 -7.36 1.22
CA LYS A 206 17.17 -8.22 0.31
C LYS A 206 16.71 -8.14 -1.16
N GLY A 207 15.96 -7.12 -1.52
CA GLY A 207 15.33 -6.97 -2.83
C GLY A 207 14.26 -8.02 -3.10
N LEU A 208 13.51 -8.44 -2.06
CA LEU A 208 12.45 -9.43 -2.14
C LEU A 208 11.06 -8.84 -1.93
N ILE A 209 11.00 -7.62 -1.41
CA ILE A 209 9.74 -7.00 -1.01
C ILE A 209 9.22 -6.08 -2.10
N VAL A 210 8.00 -6.34 -2.53
CA VAL A 210 7.23 -5.48 -3.44
C VAL A 210 6.38 -4.56 -2.59
N GLU A 211 6.99 -3.48 -2.12
CA GLU A 211 6.34 -2.52 -1.23
C GLU A 211 5.33 -1.63 -1.98
N PHE A 212 4.38 -1.07 -1.24
CA PHE A 212 3.38 -0.14 -1.73
C PHE A 212 2.93 0.80 -0.62
N GLY A 213 2.39 1.96 -0.98
CA GLY A 213 1.93 2.96 -0.02
C GLY A 213 3.05 3.70 0.72
N SER A 214 2.68 4.46 1.75
CA SER A 214 3.60 5.22 2.61
C SER A 214 4.20 4.36 3.72
N GLN A 215 5.17 4.94 4.43
CA GLN A 215 5.85 4.24 5.53
C GLN A 215 5.34 4.72 6.88
N TYR A 216 5.26 3.83 7.86
CA TYR A 216 4.79 4.18 9.21
C TYR A 216 5.58 5.31 9.87
N CYS A 217 6.91 5.34 9.70
CA CYS A 217 7.72 6.44 10.21
C CYS A 217 7.35 7.78 9.56
N ALA A 218 7.18 7.79 8.24
CA ALA A 218 6.76 8.99 7.50
C ALA A 218 5.35 9.44 7.90
N ASP A 219 4.43 8.49 8.04
CA ASP A 219 3.06 8.76 8.50
C ASP A 219 3.04 9.32 9.93
N GLY A 220 3.89 8.79 10.83
CA GLY A 220 4.04 9.32 12.18
C GLY A 220 4.54 10.76 12.21
N MET A 221 5.50 11.11 11.33
CA MET A 221 5.94 12.50 11.18
C MET A 221 4.85 13.39 10.59
N ASN A 222 4.14 12.93 9.55
CA ASN A 222 3.02 13.64 8.95
C ASN A 222 1.90 13.89 9.95
N ALA A 223 1.59 12.92 10.81
CA ALA A 223 0.56 13.02 11.83
C ALA A 223 0.86 14.15 12.84
N VAL A 224 2.11 14.27 13.29
CA VAL A 224 2.53 15.36 14.20
C VAL A 224 2.46 16.71 13.48
N ASP A 225 3.05 16.84 12.29
CA ASP A 225 3.08 18.11 11.56
C ASP A 225 1.66 18.59 11.24
N TRP A 226 0.79 17.69 10.77
CA TRP A 226 -0.61 18.01 10.51
C TRP A 226 -1.37 18.42 11.78
N SER A 227 -1.14 17.76 12.92
CA SER A 227 -1.82 18.07 14.16
C SER A 227 -1.46 19.46 14.68
N LEU A 228 -0.20 19.88 14.53
CA LEU A 228 0.25 21.22 14.89
C LEU A 228 -0.37 22.32 14.00
N GLU A 229 -0.61 22.02 12.74
CA GLU A 229 -1.21 22.97 11.82
C GLU A 229 -2.73 23.11 11.99
N ASN A 230 -3.42 22.03 12.45
CA ASN A 230 -4.88 21.94 12.37
C ASN A 230 -5.61 21.81 13.72
N LEU A 231 -4.96 21.33 14.79
CA LEU A 231 -5.64 21.02 16.05
C LEU A 231 -5.35 22.03 17.18
N GLY A 232 -4.65 23.11 16.90
CA GLY A 232 -4.37 24.18 17.85
C GLY A 232 -3.07 24.01 18.62
N ASP A 233 -3.02 24.49 19.89
CA ASP A 233 -1.79 24.62 20.67
C ASP A 233 -1.41 23.29 21.36
N ILE A 234 -0.92 22.33 20.57
CA ILE A 234 -0.40 21.04 21.09
C ILE A 234 1.02 21.27 21.60
N LYS A 235 1.30 20.92 22.85
CA LYS A 235 2.60 21.03 23.53
C LYS A 235 3.11 19.70 24.07
N THR A 236 2.17 18.84 24.48
CA THR A 236 2.45 17.56 25.12
C THR A 236 1.85 16.40 24.33
N VAL A 237 2.64 15.38 24.08
CA VAL A 237 2.21 14.23 23.30
C VAL A 237 2.50 12.92 24.01
N GLY A 238 1.62 11.94 23.79
CA GLY A 238 1.82 10.55 24.16
C GLY A 238 2.03 9.67 22.95
N ILE A 239 2.89 8.68 23.06
CA ILE A 239 3.20 7.72 22.00
C ILE A 239 2.83 6.33 22.48
N MET A 240 2.08 5.58 21.64
CA MET A 240 1.62 4.24 21.95
C MET A 240 1.80 3.33 20.73
N GLY A 241 2.30 2.10 20.93
CA GLY A 241 2.49 1.17 19.81
C GLY A 241 2.98 -0.20 20.24
N PHE A 242 3.03 -1.15 19.30
CA PHE A 242 3.60 -2.46 19.55
C PHE A 242 5.12 -2.45 19.29
N ALA A 243 5.90 -2.89 20.30
CA ALA A 243 7.34 -3.03 20.16
C ALA A 243 7.69 -4.12 19.12
N GLY A 244 8.78 -3.91 18.38
CA GLY A 244 9.28 -4.86 17.39
C GLY A 244 8.38 -5.06 16.17
N ASP A 245 7.35 -4.23 16.03
CA ASP A 245 6.37 -4.23 14.94
C ASP A 245 6.22 -2.80 14.39
N TYR A 246 5.20 -2.58 13.56
CA TYR A 246 4.92 -1.28 12.94
C TYR A 246 4.81 -0.14 13.97
N GLY A 247 4.36 -0.43 15.18
CA GLY A 247 4.28 0.54 16.28
C GLY A 247 5.62 1.14 16.67
N SER A 248 6.72 0.40 16.56
CA SER A 248 8.07 0.95 16.79
C SER A 248 8.50 1.95 15.72
N ASP A 249 8.15 1.68 14.47
CA ASP A 249 8.49 2.55 13.34
C ASP A 249 7.67 3.85 13.37
N TRP A 250 6.36 3.73 13.63
CA TRP A 250 5.47 4.86 13.89
C TRP A 250 5.95 5.71 15.06
N ALA A 251 6.26 5.09 16.20
CA ALA A 251 6.73 5.78 17.40
C ALA A 251 8.02 6.56 17.15
N ALA A 252 8.94 6.00 16.34
CA ALA A 252 10.16 6.69 15.94
C ALA A 252 9.87 7.94 15.11
N GLY A 253 8.91 7.87 14.18
CA GLY A 253 8.45 9.01 13.38
C GLY A 253 7.83 10.11 14.22
N VAL A 254 6.90 9.75 15.10
CA VAL A 254 6.24 10.69 16.03
C VAL A 254 7.26 11.36 16.95
N ALA A 255 8.16 10.59 17.57
CA ALA A 255 9.17 11.12 18.46
C ALA A 255 10.11 12.11 17.75
N LYS A 256 10.49 11.78 16.51
CA LYS A 256 11.36 12.63 15.68
C LYS A 256 10.70 13.95 15.31
N ALA A 257 9.44 13.92 14.91
CA ALA A 257 8.69 15.13 14.60
C ALA A 257 8.40 15.96 15.85
N ALA A 258 8.08 15.31 16.98
CA ALA A 258 7.90 15.98 18.27
C ALA A 258 9.17 16.72 18.69
N GLU A 259 10.35 16.07 18.62
CA GLU A 259 11.65 16.72 18.88
C GLU A 259 11.90 17.94 17.95
N ALA A 260 11.68 17.77 16.66
CA ALA A 260 11.91 18.81 15.65
C ALA A 260 11.01 20.05 15.87
N ASN A 261 9.81 19.85 16.42
CA ASN A 261 8.83 20.91 16.68
C ASN A 261 8.84 21.38 18.15
N GLY A 262 9.75 20.87 18.99
CA GLY A 262 9.88 21.30 20.40
C GLY A 262 8.75 20.85 21.30
N LEU A 263 8.04 19.76 20.94
CA LEU A 263 6.99 19.17 21.78
C LEU A 263 7.59 18.34 22.92
N THR A 264 6.85 18.25 24.03
CA THR A 264 7.20 17.36 25.13
C THR A 264 6.53 16.00 24.93
N VAL A 265 7.33 14.93 24.77
CA VAL A 265 6.82 13.56 24.87
C VAL A 265 6.67 13.20 26.34
N ALA A 266 5.42 13.22 26.83
CA ALA A 266 5.12 12.96 28.25
C ALA A 266 5.34 11.47 28.61
N TRP A 267 4.97 10.58 27.70
CA TRP A 267 5.15 9.13 27.85
C TRP A 267 5.25 8.42 26.50
N THR A 268 5.95 7.29 26.53
CA THR A 268 5.99 6.31 25.43
C THR A 268 5.65 4.95 26.00
N TYR A 269 4.63 4.28 25.44
CA TYR A 269 4.17 2.96 25.84
C TYR A 269 4.17 2.01 24.63
N THR A 270 5.23 1.22 24.53
CA THR A 270 5.47 0.34 23.40
C THR A 270 5.84 -1.09 23.85
N PRO A 271 4.92 -1.82 24.53
CA PRO A 271 5.15 -3.23 24.86
C PRO A 271 5.01 -4.11 23.60
N PRO A 272 5.49 -5.37 23.65
CA PRO A 272 5.10 -6.38 22.65
C PRO A 272 3.58 -6.50 22.52
N SER A 273 3.07 -6.85 21.35
CA SER A 273 1.61 -6.92 21.11
C SER A 273 0.88 -7.89 22.04
N THR A 274 1.54 -8.98 22.46
CA THR A 274 1.01 -9.98 23.40
C THR A 274 1.00 -9.51 24.87
N GLU A 275 1.69 -8.41 25.18
CA GLU A 275 1.84 -7.85 26.54
C GLU A 275 1.16 -6.49 26.68
N PHE A 276 0.41 -6.06 25.66
CA PHE A 276 -0.26 -4.76 25.69
C PHE A 276 -1.40 -4.76 26.72
N ASP A 277 -1.29 -3.88 27.70
CA ASP A 277 -2.27 -3.71 28.78
C ASP A 277 -3.04 -2.38 28.59
N VAL A 278 -4.34 -2.50 28.30
CA VAL A 278 -5.24 -1.35 28.13
C VAL A 278 -5.35 -0.51 29.39
N ALA A 279 -5.39 -1.15 30.58
CA ALA A 279 -5.50 -0.42 31.84
C ALA A 279 -4.24 0.40 32.12
N GLN A 280 -3.06 -0.13 31.81
CA GLN A 280 -1.79 0.60 31.91
C GLN A 280 -1.78 1.79 30.93
N ALA A 281 -2.20 1.58 29.67
CA ALA A 281 -2.27 2.64 28.67
C ALA A 281 -3.17 3.80 29.12
N VAL A 282 -4.38 3.49 29.59
CA VAL A 282 -5.32 4.48 30.12
C VAL A 282 -4.78 5.13 31.41
N GLY A 283 -4.13 4.35 32.28
CA GLY A 283 -3.47 4.86 33.49
C GLY A 283 -2.41 5.92 33.24
N LEU A 284 -1.62 5.76 32.15
CA LEU A 284 -0.67 6.79 31.71
C LEU A 284 -1.38 8.08 31.29
N MET A 285 -2.47 7.99 30.54
CA MET A 285 -3.26 9.17 30.12
C MET A 285 -3.88 9.90 31.32
N VAL A 286 -4.27 9.17 32.38
CA VAL A 286 -4.79 9.76 33.62
C VAL A 286 -3.69 10.44 34.43
N THR A 287 -2.54 9.79 34.61
CA THR A 287 -1.46 10.27 35.48
C THR A 287 -0.57 11.32 34.82
N GLN A 288 -0.48 11.30 33.50
CA GLN A 288 0.30 12.22 32.67
C GLN A 288 -0.55 12.67 31.48
N PRO A 289 -1.52 13.57 31.67
CA PRO A 289 -2.39 14.06 30.64
C PRO A 289 -1.59 14.70 29.47
N VAL A 290 -2.05 14.49 28.26
CA VAL A 290 -1.44 15.00 27.01
C VAL A 290 -2.48 15.72 26.15
N ASP A 291 -2.02 16.64 25.31
CA ASP A 291 -2.88 17.35 24.37
C ASP A 291 -3.29 16.42 23.21
N ALA A 292 -2.35 15.58 22.75
CA ALA A 292 -2.58 14.57 21.72
C ALA A 292 -1.82 13.25 22.02
N TYR A 293 -2.34 12.13 21.54
CA TYR A 293 -1.61 10.86 21.54
C TYR A 293 -1.67 10.19 20.18
N PHE A 294 -0.64 9.38 19.90
CA PHE A 294 -0.36 8.81 18.59
C PHE A 294 -0.29 7.28 18.68
N PRO A 295 -1.43 6.58 18.58
CA PRO A 295 -1.47 5.13 18.74
C PRO A 295 -1.19 4.39 17.43
N ALA A 296 -0.38 3.31 17.54
CA ALA A 296 -0.12 2.31 16.52
C ALA A 296 -0.29 0.91 17.12
N ILE A 297 -1.54 0.56 17.38
CA ILE A 297 -2.00 -0.72 17.96
C ILE A 297 -3.14 -1.29 17.12
N SER A 298 -3.55 -2.54 17.37
CA SER A 298 -4.68 -3.11 16.63
C SER A 298 -5.99 -2.33 16.88
N ALA A 299 -6.87 -2.30 15.88
CA ALA A 299 -8.14 -1.58 15.96
C ALA A 299 -8.97 -1.99 17.20
N GLY A 300 -9.01 -3.29 17.52
CA GLY A 300 -9.74 -3.78 18.69
C GLY A 300 -9.21 -3.21 20.01
N LEU A 301 -7.89 -3.11 20.18
CA LEU A 301 -7.27 -2.48 21.35
C LEU A 301 -7.47 -0.95 21.33
N MET A 302 -7.44 -0.33 20.16
CA MET A 302 -7.71 1.11 20.04
C MET A 302 -9.10 1.48 20.55
N ALA A 303 -10.13 0.70 20.19
CA ALA A 303 -11.48 0.91 20.72
C ALA A 303 -11.54 0.79 22.26
N GLN A 304 -10.83 -0.19 22.82
CA GLN A 304 -10.77 -0.37 24.28
C GLN A 304 -10.04 0.79 24.96
N VAL A 305 -8.93 1.26 24.43
CA VAL A 305 -8.18 2.43 24.97
C VAL A 305 -9.04 3.70 24.89
N ALA A 306 -9.66 3.97 23.74
CA ALA A 306 -10.52 5.13 23.55
C ALA A 306 -11.72 5.12 24.52
N GLY A 307 -12.38 3.95 24.65
CA GLY A 307 -13.49 3.76 25.58
C GLY A 307 -13.07 3.89 27.04
N GLY A 308 -11.91 3.33 27.42
CA GLY A 308 -11.35 3.45 28.77
C GLY A 308 -10.98 4.88 29.13
N ALA A 309 -10.36 5.63 28.21
CA ALA A 309 -10.05 7.06 28.40
C ALA A 309 -11.33 7.89 28.56
N ALA A 310 -12.34 7.67 27.71
CA ALA A 310 -13.63 8.36 27.79
C ALA A 310 -14.35 8.11 29.13
N GLN A 311 -14.28 6.89 29.68
CA GLN A 311 -14.83 6.57 30.99
C GLN A 311 -14.14 7.33 32.14
N GLN A 312 -12.88 7.75 31.97
CA GLN A 312 -12.15 8.60 32.87
C GLN A 312 -12.37 10.10 32.61
N GLY A 313 -13.25 10.47 31.67
CA GLY A 313 -13.50 11.86 31.28
C GLY A 313 -12.37 12.47 30.43
N LEU A 314 -11.50 11.67 29.83
CA LEU A 314 -10.38 12.12 29.02
C LEU A 314 -10.75 12.07 27.54
N THR A 315 -10.50 13.17 26.82
CA THR A 315 -10.75 13.30 25.38
C THR A 315 -9.59 14.03 24.69
N PRO A 316 -8.33 13.59 24.86
CA PRO A 316 -7.22 14.16 24.10
C PRO A 316 -7.40 13.85 22.61
N PHE A 317 -6.80 14.64 21.74
CA PHE A 317 -6.74 14.28 20.34
C PHE A 317 -6.02 12.96 20.14
N ALA A 318 -6.56 12.12 19.27
CA ALA A 318 -5.96 10.85 18.89
C ALA A 318 -5.69 10.85 17.37
N ILE A 319 -4.44 10.67 16.98
CA ILE A 319 -4.07 10.52 15.59
C ILE A 319 -3.56 9.09 15.38
N LEU A 320 -4.41 8.27 14.80
CA LEU A 320 -4.22 6.82 14.64
C LEU A 320 -3.26 6.52 13.49
N ALA A 321 -2.36 5.57 13.67
CA ALA A 321 -1.75 4.88 12.52
C ALA A 321 -2.85 4.14 11.74
N GLY A 322 -2.70 4.03 10.42
CA GLY A 322 -3.73 3.43 9.56
C GLY A 322 -4.30 2.09 10.06
N PRO A 323 -3.48 1.10 10.45
CA PRO A 323 -3.97 -0.18 10.95
C PRO A 323 -4.71 -0.11 12.30
N SER A 324 -4.68 1.03 12.99
CA SER A 324 -5.42 1.23 14.25
C SER A 324 -6.86 1.65 14.05
N PHE A 325 -7.27 1.97 12.82
CA PHE A 325 -8.64 2.32 12.45
C PHE A 325 -9.37 1.12 11.84
N ASN A 326 -10.68 1.05 12.08
CA ASN A 326 -11.59 0.15 11.40
C ASN A 326 -12.92 0.88 11.16
N ASP A 327 -13.49 0.76 9.96
CA ASP A 327 -14.77 1.37 9.59
C ASP A 327 -15.95 0.91 10.46
N ALA A 328 -15.87 -0.27 11.07
CA ALA A 328 -16.84 -0.73 12.06
C ALA A 328 -17.02 0.25 13.24
N PHE A 329 -16.03 1.09 13.56
CA PHE A 329 -16.10 2.07 14.63
C PHE A 329 -17.18 3.14 14.43
N VAL A 330 -17.58 3.38 13.20
CA VAL A 330 -18.59 4.38 12.83
C VAL A 330 -19.88 3.76 12.27
N GLN A 331 -20.01 2.43 12.32
CA GLN A 331 -21.24 1.74 11.91
C GLN A 331 -22.34 1.89 12.98
N GLU A 332 -23.59 1.87 12.53
CA GLU A 332 -24.74 1.88 13.44
C GLU A 332 -24.69 0.70 14.40
N GLY A 333 -24.93 0.97 15.67
CA GLY A 333 -24.88 -0.02 16.75
C GLY A 333 -23.49 -0.18 17.39
N PHE A 334 -22.42 0.43 16.88
CA PHE A 334 -21.14 0.40 17.58
C PHE A 334 -21.19 1.32 18.82
N PRO A 335 -20.88 0.79 20.03
CA PRO A 335 -21.09 1.53 21.27
C PRO A 335 -20.31 2.85 21.38
N LEU A 336 -19.17 2.96 20.71
CA LEU A 336 -18.29 4.14 20.75
C LEU A 336 -18.39 5.00 19.49
N LYS A 337 -19.38 4.78 18.61
CA LYS A 337 -19.57 5.53 17.36
C LYS A 337 -19.46 7.04 17.57
N GLY A 338 -20.23 7.59 18.52
CA GLY A 338 -20.20 9.01 18.81
C GLY A 338 -18.85 9.55 19.32
N LEU A 339 -18.04 8.69 19.98
CA LEU A 339 -16.69 9.06 20.36
C LEU A 339 -15.77 9.14 19.14
N PHE A 340 -15.82 8.16 18.24
CA PHE A 340 -15.01 8.17 17.03
C PHE A 340 -15.39 9.32 16.07
N GLU A 341 -16.67 9.68 16.00
CA GLU A 341 -17.17 10.80 15.17
C GLU A 341 -17.11 12.17 15.89
N SER A 342 -16.56 12.25 17.11
CA SER A 342 -16.53 13.47 17.92
C SER A 342 -15.68 14.61 17.37
N GLY A 343 -14.80 14.33 16.41
CA GLY A 343 -13.79 15.28 15.92
C GLY A 343 -12.53 15.35 16.76
N ALA A 344 -12.39 14.45 17.75
CA ALA A 344 -11.16 14.31 18.53
C ALA A 344 -10.27 13.16 18.02
N ILE A 345 -10.77 12.31 17.13
CA ILE A 345 -10.04 11.15 16.60
C ILE A 345 -9.82 11.33 15.09
N TYR A 346 -8.60 11.09 14.64
CA TYR A 346 -8.18 11.16 13.24
C TYR A 346 -7.40 9.89 12.91
N ALA A 347 -7.37 9.49 11.64
CA ALA A 347 -6.61 8.33 11.21
C ALA A 347 -5.78 8.64 9.95
N MET A 348 -4.52 8.22 9.98
CA MET A 348 -3.66 8.26 8.79
C MET A 348 -4.07 7.16 7.82
N GLY A 349 -3.96 7.47 6.54
CA GLY A 349 -4.07 6.46 5.49
C GLY A 349 -2.74 5.75 5.25
N LEU A 350 -2.82 4.69 4.49
CA LEU A 350 -1.69 3.79 4.20
C LEU A 350 -0.93 4.19 2.91
N GLY A 351 -0.94 5.47 2.55
CA GLY A 351 -0.33 5.96 1.30
C GLY A 351 -1.07 5.54 0.03
N VAL A 352 -2.29 5.05 0.17
CA VAL A 352 -3.19 4.71 -0.93
C VAL A 352 -4.36 5.69 -0.89
N ALA A 353 -4.74 6.24 -2.03
CA ALA A 353 -5.88 7.14 -2.08
C ALA A 353 -7.16 6.43 -1.55
N PRO A 354 -8.06 7.14 -0.85
CA PRO A 354 -9.21 6.54 -0.16
C PRO A 354 -10.21 5.93 -1.14
N TYR A 355 -11.05 5.03 -0.67
CA TYR A 355 -12.03 4.27 -1.48
C TYR A 355 -12.87 5.14 -2.40
N GLU A 356 -13.24 6.34 -1.95
CA GLU A 356 -14.09 7.30 -2.68
C GLU A 356 -13.32 8.13 -3.72
N ALA A 357 -11.99 7.97 -3.81
CA ALA A 357 -11.18 8.73 -4.76
C ALA A 357 -11.63 8.49 -6.22
N ASP A 358 -11.59 9.54 -7.01
CA ASP A 358 -12.00 9.52 -8.42
C ASP A 358 -10.76 9.30 -9.32
N THR A 359 -10.28 8.07 -9.37
CA THR A 359 -9.20 7.65 -10.27
C THR A 359 -9.63 6.44 -11.10
N PRO A 360 -8.99 6.17 -12.24
CA PRO A 360 -9.30 4.98 -13.05
C PRO A 360 -9.20 3.69 -12.24
N GLY A 361 -8.17 3.52 -11.41
CA GLY A 361 -7.99 2.34 -10.56
C GLY A 361 -9.13 2.15 -9.56
N HIS A 362 -9.60 3.23 -8.91
CA HIS A 362 -10.74 3.17 -7.99
C HIS A 362 -12.05 2.85 -8.71
N ALA A 363 -12.27 3.38 -9.91
CA ALA A 363 -13.46 3.09 -10.70
C ALA A 363 -13.55 1.60 -11.04
N VAL A 364 -12.44 0.99 -11.48
CA VAL A 364 -12.36 -0.44 -11.76
C VAL A 364 -12.54 -1.27 -10.51
N MET A 365 -11.87 -0.90 -9.41
CA MET A 365 -12.00 -1.57 -8.11
C MET A 365 -13.47 -1.60 -7.68
N ARG A 366 -14.14 -0.45 -7.62
CA ARG A 366 -15.54 -0.34 -7.22
C ARG A 366 -16.46 -1.15 -8.12
N ALA A 367 -16.26 -1.10 -9.44
CA ALA A 367 -17.07 -1.87 -10.39
C ALA A 367 -16.92 -3.39 -10.20
N THR A 368 -15.72 -3.87 -9.87
CA THR A 368 -15.47 -5.29 -9.62
C THR A 368 -15.95 -5.70 -8.23
N MET A 369 -15.61 -4.92 -7.21
CA MET A 369 -15.95 -5.23 -5.81
C MET A 369 -17.46 -5.20 -5.56
N SER A 370 -18.22 -4.31 -6.21
CA SER A 370 -19.69 -4.26 -6.06
C SER A 370 -20.40 -5.55 -6.47
N GLN A 371 -19.75 -6.44 -7.20
CA GLN A 371 -20.28 -7.75 -7.56
C GLN A 371 -20.03 -8.83 -6.49
N ILE A 372 -19.22 -8.51 -5.47
CA ILE A 372 -18.68 -9.47 -4.52
C ILE A 372 -19.01 -9.06 -3.07
N VAL A 373 -19.01 -7.76 -2.77
CA VAL A 373 -19.25 -7.21 -1.43
C VAL A 373 -20.34 -6.14 -1.44
N GLU A 374 -21.08 -6.06 -0.34
CA GLU A 374 -22.16 -5.06 -0.17
C GLU A 374 -21.65 -3.72 0.37
N SER A 375 -20.52 -3.73 1.09
CA SER A 375 -19.97 -2.51 1.72
C SER A 375 -18.48 -2.35 1.47
N ALA A 376 -18.05 -1.09 1.34
CA ALA A 376 -16.66 -0.72 1.25
C ALA A 376 -16.00 -0.68 2.65
N ASN A 377 -14.68 -0.91 2.69
CA ASN A 377 -13.85 -0.57 3.83
C ASN A 377 -12.41 -0.22 3.38
N ALA A 378 -11.63 0.38 4.26
CA ALA A 378 -10.26 0.81 3.93
C ALA A 378 -9.33 -0.36 3.57
N PHE A 379 -9.55 -1.55 4.14
CA PHE A 379 -8.73 -2.75 3.86
C PHE A 379 -8.95 -3.29 2.45
N LEU A 380 -10.14 -3.11 1.87
CA LEU A 380 -10.39 -3.48 0.47
C LEU A 380 -9.48 -2.68 -0.47
N VAL A 381 -9.29 -1.38 -0.18
CA VAL A 381 -8.41 -0.54 -1.01
C VAL A 381 -6.96 -0.98 -0.89
N ALA A 382 -6.48 -1.26 0.32
CA ALA A 382 -5.12 -1.73 0.54
C ALA A 382 -4.87 -3.10 -0.12
N GLY A 383 -5.81 -4.05 0.05
CA GLY A 383 -5.74 -5.35 -0.58
C GLY A 383 -5.67 -5.27 -2.11
N TRP A 384 -6.58 -4.50 -2.71
CA TRP A 384 -6.63 -4.29 -4.15
C TRP A 384 -5.39 -3.60 -4.70
N SER A 385 -5.03 -2.43 -4.15
CA SER A 385 -3.96 -1.58 -4.67
C SER A 385 -2.59 -2.24 -4.59
N SER A 386 -2.35 -3.06 -3.57
CA SER A 386 -1.11 -3.81 -3.40
C SER A 386 -0.79 -4.72 -4.60
N GLN A 387 -1.83 -5.23 -5.26
CA GLN A 387 -1.67 -6.18 -6.36
C GLN A 387 -1.26 -5.52 -7.69
N TYR A 388 -1.45 -4.22 -7.86
CA TYR A 388 -0.93 -3.51 -9.02
C TYR A 388 0.59 -3.61 -9.11
N HIS A 389 1.28 -3.48 -7.97
CA HIS A 389 2.74 -3.55 -7.95
C HIS A 389 3.22 -4.96 -8.29
N LEU A 390 2.62 -5.99 -7.69
CA LEU A 390 2.95 -7.38 -8.02
C LEU A 390 2.64 -7.72 -9.49
N LYS A 391 1.50 -7.24 -10.03
CA LYS A 391 1.16 -7.39 -11.44
C LYS A 391 2.23 -6.78 -12.34
N GLY A 392 2.67 -5.55 -12.05
CA GLY A 392 3.74 -4.89 -12.81
C GLY A 392 5.05 -5.68 -12.79
N VAL A 393 5.42 -6.26 -11.65
CA VAL A 393 6.59 -7.15 -11.52
C VAL A 393 6.44 -8.40 -12.39
N LEU A 394 5.29 -9.09 -12.33
CA LEU A 394 5.03 -10.28 -13.13
C LEU A 394 5.02 -9.98 -14.64
N GLU A 395 4.42 -8.86 -15.05
CA GLU A 395 4.45 -8.42 -16.45
C GLU A 395 5.88 -8.13 -16.94
N ALA A 396 6.69 -7.47 -16.11
CA ALA A 396 8.09 -7.21 -16.44
C ALA A 396 8.91 -8.49 -16.54
N ALA A 397 8.69 -9.44 -15.65
CA ALA A 397 9.33 -10.76 -15.68
C ALA A 397 8.94 -11.53 -16.96
N TYR A 398 7.64 -11.55 -17.30
CA TYR A 398 7.14 -12.17 -18.52
C TYR A 398 7.75 -11.54 -19.80
N LYS A 399 7.73 -10.21 -19.89
CA LYS A 399 8.34 -9.47 -21.01
C LYS A 399 9.85 -9.71 -21.10
N GLY A 400 10.51 -9.93 -19.97
CA GLY A 400 11.92 -10.32 -19.88
C GLY A 400 12.19 -11.79 -20.24
N GLY A 401 11.17 -12.59 -20.56
CA GLY A 401 11.29 -13.99 -20.96
C GLY A 401 11.57 -14.96 -19.82
N ASP A 402 11.43 -14.56 -18.55
CA ASP A 402 11.69 -15.42 -17.38
C ASP A 402 10.73 -15.11 -16.24
N ILE A 403 9.70 -15.94 -16.06
CA ILE A 403 8.74 -15.89 -14.94
C ILE A 403 9.03 -16.94 -13.86
N SER A 404 10.25 -17.51 -13.83
CA SER A 404 10.73 -18.23 -12.64
C SER A 404 10.91 -17.26 -11.48
N ARG A 405 10.96 -17.74 -10.25
CA ARG A 405 11.20 -16.89 -9.06
C ARG A 405 12.43 -15.99 -9.20
N ALA A 406 13.52 -16.52 -9.79
CA ALA A 406 14.72 -15.73 -10.07
C ALA A 406 14.45 -14.61 -11.10
N GLY A 407 13.61 -14.86 -12.11
CA GLY A 407 13.16 -13.87 -13.08
C GLY A 407 12.27 -12.80 -12.46
N ILE A 408 11.31 -13.20 -11.62
CA ILE A 408 10.42 -12.30 -10.87
C ILE A 408 11.25 -11.41 -9.94
N ARG A 409 12.21 -11.97 -9.20
CA ARG A 409 13.13 -11.20 -8.33
C ARG A 409 13.95 -10.16 -9.10
N ARG A 410 14.47 -10.55 -10.29
CA ARG A 410 15.19 -9.57 -11.14
C ARG A 410 14.28 -8.46 -11.64
N ALA A 411 13.05 -8.76 -11.98
CA ALA A 411 12.07 -7.76 -12.40
C ALA A 411 11.73 -6.81 -11.25
N ALA A 412 11.46 -7.33 -10.05
CA ALA A 412 11.18 -6.53 -8.86
C ALA A 412 12.29 -5.51 -8.52
N ALA A 413 13.55 -5.83 -8.88
CA ALA A 413 14.68 -4.94 -8.61
C ALA A 413 14.78 -3.73 -9.54
N ASN A 414 14.02 -3.66 -10.66
CA ASN A 414 14.26 -2.66 -11.71
C ASN A 414 12.99 -2.24 -12.48
N VAL A 415 11.80 -2.40 -11.92
CA VAL A 415 10.55 -2.06 -12.62
C VAL A 415 9.92 -0.79 -12.04
N THR A 416 9.42 0.07 -12.92
CA THR A 416 8.48 1.13 -12.52
C THR A 416 7.06 0.59 -12.63
N VAL A 417 6.32 0.68 -11.54
CA VAL A 417 4.93 0.22 -11.44
C VAL A 417 3.98 1.38 -11.30
N SER A 418 2.77 1.21 -11.83
CA SER A 418 1.67 2.17 -11.73
C SER A 418 0.42 1.46 -11.23
N SER A 419 -0.43 2.20 -10.53
CA SER A 419 -1.68 1.73 -9.93
C SER A 419 -2.91 2.46 -10.45
N ASP A 420 -2.88 2.94 -11.68
CA ASP A 420 -3.96 3.68 -12.32
C ASP A 420 -4.49 4.86 -11.45
N GLY A 421 -3.55 5.55 -10.80
CA GLY A 421 -3.83 6.72 -9.96
C GLY A 421 -4.23 6.41 -8.51
N MET A 422 -4.25 5.14 -8.10
CA MET A 422 -4.52 4.79 -6.69
C MET A 422 -3.36 5.16 -5.75
N MET A 423 -2.15 5.15 -6.28
CA MET A 423 -0.91 5.55 -5.62
C MET A 423 -0.01 6.25 -6.65
N GLU A 424 0.98 6.99 -6.19
CA GLU A 424 2.03 7.52 -7.06
C GLU A 424 2.81 6.39 -7.75
N PRO A 425 3.22 6.56 -9.01
CA PRO A 425 4.09 5.59 -9.69
C PRO A 425 5.38 5.37 -8.90
N ARG A 426 5.77 4.11 -8.74
CA ARG A 426 6.94 3.73 -7.95
C ARG A 426 7.97 2.97 -8.77
N GLU A 427 9.22 3.39 -8.65
CA GLU A 427 10.37 2.66 -9.15
C GLU A 427 10.83 1.68 -8.06
N LEU A 428 10.52 0.40 -8.23
CA LEU A 428 10.89 -0.66 -7.30
C LEU A 428 12.40 -0.93 -7.34
N GLY A 429 12.94 -1.42 -6.22
CA GLY A 429 14.34 -1.76 -6.09
C GLY A 429 15.27 -0.56 -5.95
N GLN A 430 14.76 0.65 -5.78
CA GLN A 430 15.52 1.83 -5.40
C GLN A 430 15.38 2.08 -3.90
N ASP A 431 16.49 2.48 -3.25
CA ASP A 431 16.48 2.91 -1.85
C ASP A 431 15.77 4.27 -1.74
N ARG A 432 14.44 4.22 -1.68
CA ARG A 432 13.59 5.41 -1.70
C ARG A 432 12.38 5.24 -0.79
N ALA A 433 12.22 6.18 0.13
CA ALA A 433 11.01 6.30 0.94
C ALA A 433 9.84 6.88 0.14
N ASP A 434 8.64 6.32 0.28
CA ASP A 434 7.41 6.96 -0.09
C ASP A 434 6.80 7.63 1.15
N THR A 435 6.46 8.91 1.02
CA THR A 435 5.97 9.73 2.13
C THR A 435 4.56 10.28 1.90
N ALA A 436 3.93 9.93 0.77
CA ALA A 436 2.58 10.36 0.46
C ALA A 436 1.57 9.63 1.35
N ALA A 437 0.77 10.39 2.08
CA ALA A 437 -0.26 9.85 2.97
C ALA A 437 -1.49 10.75 2.98
N TYR A 438 -2.63 10.24 3.41
CA TYR A 438 -3.78 11.07 3.74
C TYR A 438 -4.11 10.97 5.23
N ILE A 439 -4.81 11.98 5.72
CA ILE A 439 -5.44 11.96 7.03
C ILE A 439 -6.95 12.15 6.87
N GLY A 440 -7.71 11.38 7.63
CA GLY A 440 -9.16 11.42 7.63
C GLY A 440 -9.75 11.52 9.04
N ILE A 441 -10.98 11.99 9.10
CA ILE A 441 -11.80 11.95 10.30
C ILE A 441 -12.81 10.80 10.16
N PRO A 442 -13.02 9.97 11.21
CA PRO A 442 -14.05 8.94 11.20
C PRO A 442 -15.44 9.52 10.91
N ASP A 443 -16.15 8.97 9.95
CA ASP A 443 -17.44 9.46 9.46
C ASP A 443 -18.28 8.29 8.89
N GLY A 444 -19.31 7.90 9.61
CA GLY A 444 -20.20 6.78 9.21
C GLY A 444 -21.08 7.07 8.01
N SER A 445 -21.14 8.31 7.51
CA SER A 445 -21.82 8.63 6.24
C SER A 445 -20.99 8.31 5.00
N ILE A 446 -19.70 7.98 5.19
CA ILE A 446 -18.75 7.63 4.13
C ILE A 446 -18.57 6.11 4.12
N GLY A 447 -18.59 5.48 2.93
CA GLY A 447 -18.52 4.03 2.78
C GLY A 447 -17.26 3.39 3.37
N SER A 448 -16.11 4.05 3.27
CA SER A 448 -14.84 3.63 3.88
C SER A 448 -14.72 3.98 5.38
N GLY A 449 -15.73 4.62 5.97
CA GLY A 449 -15.72 5.02 7.37
C GLY A 449 -14.89 6.26 7.70
N GLN A 450 -14.29 6.91 6.69
CA GLN A 450 -13.47 8.10 6.87
C GLN A 450 -13.73 9.17 5.82
N ARG A 451 -13.89 10.41 6.24
CA ARG A 451 -13.86 11.57 5.36
C ARG A 451 -12.46 12.16 5.33
N VAL A 452 -11.81 12.14 4.18
CA VAL A 452 -10.45 12.66 3.99
C VAL A 452 -10.42 14.16 4.18
N LEU A 453 -9.48 14.64 5.00
CA LEU A 453 -9.25 16.05 5.30
C LEU A 453 -8.08 16.62 4.48
N ALA A 454 -7.01 15.84 4.32
CA ALA A 454 -5.82 16.24 3.57
C ALA A 454 -5.14 15.01 2.95
N PHE A 455 -4.48 15.23 1.81
CA PHE A 455 -3.60 14.28 1.15
C PHE A 455 -2.28 15.00 0.82
N ASN A 456 -1.14 14.48 1.35
CA ASN A 456 0.19 15.07 1.21
C ASN A 456 1.18 14.07 0.64
#